data_8d35a695921e48bf36f8b6886c2e5688
#
_entry.id   8d35a695921e48bf36f8b6886c2e5688
#
_cell.length_a   1.000
_cell.length_b   1.000
_cell.length_c   1.000
_cell.angle_alpha   90.00
_cell.angle_beta   90.00
_cell.angle_gamma   90.00
#
_symmetry.space_group_name_H-M   'P 1'
#
loop_
_entity.id
_entity.type
_entity.pdbx_description
1 polymer ?
#
loop_
_entity_poly.entity_id
_entity_poly.type
_entity_poly.pdbx_seq_one_letter_code
_entity_poly.pdbx_strand_id
1 'polypeptide(L)'
;ARDARRLTPVEVATAGALSGLAVTFGLIATVTPVFQLFFQVATAVPLAMVSLKLRPRAAFAAFASTILLAIAVGGFATAGRTFQAALVGLIIGFLHKKRASWLPVSGVAAGLGLVWGVGTGIAFWILSDLRTLGLESIQKTLDGFLKLIGNIPHSGGFVDAGHQLGQWFVDWWWIWIPITRLVGVAFLVLAARWLL
;
A
#
# COMPACT_ATOMS: atom_id res chain seq x y z
N ALA A 1 5.94 30.33 24.67
CA ALA A 1 4.84 29.72 23.85
C ALA A 1 5.15 29.62 22.34
N ARG A 2 6.06 30.42 21.76
CA ARG A 2 6.42 30.36 20.34
C ARG A 2 7.34 29.19 20.01
N ASP A 3 8.25 28.77 20.90
CA ASP A 3 9.20 27.65 20.64
C ASP A 3 8.54 26.27 20.55
N ALA A 4 7.41 26.08 21.21
CA ALA A 4 6.65 24.83 21.12
C ALA A 4 6.05 24.56 19.72
N ARG A 5 6.08 25.56 18.81
CA ARG A 5 5.53 25.46 17.45
C ARG A 5 6.54 25.06 16.39
N ARG A 6 7.84 25.19 16.66
CA ARG A 6 8.91 24.84 15.70
C ARG A 6 9.33 23.38 15.85
N LEU A 7 9.61 22.73 14.73
CA LEU A 7 10.25 21.41 14.72
C LEU A 7 11.70 21.56 15.13
N THR A 8 12.20 20.65 15.96
CA THR A 8 13.62 20.63 16.31
C THR A 8 14.45 20.11 15.13
N PRO A 9 15.74 20.48 15.01
CA PRO A 9 16.61 19.96 13.95
C PRO A 9 16.66 18.42 13.93
N VAL A 10 16.63 17.79 15.10
CA VAL A 10 16.61 16.32 15.22
C VAL A 10 15.30 15.73 14.68
N GLU A 11 14.15 16.35 15.00
CA GLU A 11 12.85 15.91 14.44
C GLU A 11 12.84 16.02 12.92
N VAL A 12 13.38 17.09 12.35
CA VAL A 12 13.46 17.30 10.90
C VAL A 12 14.36 16.26 10.25
N ALA A 13 15.56 16.04 10.81
CA ALA A 13 16.51 15.06 10.28
C ALA A 13 15.94 13.62 10.34
N THR A 14 15.36 13.25 11.48
CA THR A 14 14.74 11.92 11.64
C THR A 14 13.55 11.74 10.71
N ALA A 15 12.67 12.73 10.60
CA ALA A 15 11.54 12.71 9.69
C ALA A 15 12.00 12.59 8.23
N GLY A 16 13.01 13.36 7.83
CA GLY A 16 13.58 13.32 6.49
C GLY A 16 14.18 11.96 6.13
N ALA A 17 15.02 11.40 7.03
CA ALA A 17 15.63 10.10 6.82
C ALA A 17 14.59 8.98 6.68
N LEU A 18 13.58 8.95 7.57
CA LEU A 18 12.53 7.94 7.53
C LEU A 18 11.58 8.14 6.33
N SER A 19 11.34 9.38 5.90
CA SER A 19 10.60 9.67 4.66
C SER A 19 11.35 9.18 3.43
N GLY A 20 12.67 9.43 3.35
CA GLY A 20 13.52 8.92 2.28
C GLY A 20 13.50 7.39 2.21
N LEU A 21 13.62 6.71 3.35
CA LEU A 21 13.54 5.26 3.42
C LEU A 21 12.18 4.72 2.95
N ALA A 22 11.08 5.37 3.37
CA ALA A 22 9.74 5.01 2.92
C ALA A 22 9.58 5.15 1.39
N VAL A 23 10.10 6.24 0.80
CA VAL A 23 10.07 6.43 -0.66
C VAL A 23 10.90 5.37 -1.37
N THR A 24 12.07 5.02 -0.86
CA THR A 24 12.92 3.97 -1.43
C THR A 24 12.18 2.63 -1.47
N PHE A 25 11.55 2.22 -0.37
CA PHE A 25 10.74 1.00 -0.36
C PHE A 25 9.53 1.09 -1.28
N GLY A 26 8.88 2.26 -1.38
CA GLY A 26 7.78 2.51 -2.30
C GLY A 26 8.19 2.38 -3.77
N LEU A 27 9.39 2.85 -4.13
CA LEU A 27 9.96 2.68 -5.46
C LEU A 27 10.26 1.20 -5.76
N ILE A 28 10.90 0.49 -4.83
CA ILE A 28 11.17 -0.94 -4.99
C ILE A 28 9.86 -1.72 -5.15
N ALA A 29 8.82 -1.40 -4.37
CA ALA A 29 7.49 -2.00 -4.51
C ALA A 29 6.88 -1.79 -5.91
N THR A 30 7.27 -0.72 -6.60
CA THR A 30 6.74 -0.42 -7.94
C THR A 30 7.39 -1.29 -9.01
N VAL A 31 8.70 -1.59 -8.88
CA VAL A 31 9.47 -2.37 -9.85
C VAL A 31 9.51 -3.87 -9.57
N THR A 32 9.05 -4.30 -8.39
CA THR A 32 9.04 -5.72 -7.98
C THR A 32 7.63 -6.22 -7.66
N PRO A 33 6.81 -6.58 -8.68
CA PRO A 33 5.41 -6.95 -8.47
C PRO A 33 5.23 -8.14 -7.52
N VAL A 34 6.11 -9.14 -7.59
CA VAL A 34 6.06 -10.35 -6.75
C VAL A 34 6.22 -10.02 -5.26
N PHE A 35 7.08 -9.07 -4.93
CA PHE A 35 7.34 -8.65 -3.54
C PHE A 35 6.63 -7.36 -3.14
N GLN A 36 5.68 -6.91 -3.96
CA GLN A 36 4.99 -5.63 -3.77
C GLN A 36 4.39 -5.49 -2.36
N LEU A 37 3.68 -6.51 -1.86
CA LEU A 37 3.07 -6.48 -0.53
C LEU A 37 4.12 -6.34 0.58
N PHE A 38 5.22 -7.06 0.48
CA PHE A 38 6.32 -6.97 1.43
C PHE A 38 6.90 -5.55 1.48
N PHE A 39 7.20 -4.95 0.33
CA PHE A 39 7.75 -3.61 0.28
C PHE A 39 6.72 -2.53 0.64
N GLN A 40 5.42 -2.76 0.44
CA GLN A 40 4.38 -1.88 0.97
C GLN A 40 4.37 -1.88 2.50
N VAL A 41 4.50 -3.04 3.14
CA VAL A 41 4.66 -3.14 4.60
C VAL A 41 5.94 -2.40 5.03
N ALA A 42 7.06 -2.65 4.36
CA ALA A 42 8.32 -1.96 4.62
C ALA A 42 8.20 -0.43 4.46
N THR A 43 7.40 0.07 3.53
CA THR A 43 7.09 1.49 3.35
C THR A 43 6.29 2.06 4.53
N ALA A 44 5.37 1.28 5.10
CA ALA A 44 4.52 1.72 6.21
C ALA A 44 5.31 1.87 7.52
N VAL A 45 6.29 1.00 7.78
CA VAL A 45 7.06 0.96 9.04
C VAL A 45 7.79 2.27 9.36
N PRO A 46 8.57 2.90 8.46
CA PRO A 46 9.22 4.16 8.75
C PRO A 46 8.25 5.26 9.18
N LEU A 47 7.09 5.37 8.53
CA LEU A 47 6.07 6.37 8.86
C LEU A 47 5.39 6.05 10.21
N ALA A 48 5.19 4.78 10.52
CA ALA A 48 4.72 4.35 11.82
C ALA A 48 5.74 4.72 12.92
N MET A 49 7.03 4.52 12.69
CA MET A 49 8.09 4.93 13.61
C MET A 49 8.13 6.45 13.82
N VAL A 50 7.92 7.24 12.75
CA VAL A 50 7.82 8.70 12.86
C VAL A 50 6.66 9.08 13.77
N SER A 51 5.47 8.52 13.56
CA SER A 51 4.28 8.85 14.34
C SER A 51 4.36 8.36 15.80
N LEU A 52 5.12 7.29 16.07
CA LEU A 52 5.43 6.81 17.41
C LEU A 52 6.36 7.75 18.16
N LYS A 53 7.49 8.12 17.55
CA LYS A 53 8.60 8.81 18.21
C LYS A 53 8.44 10.31 18.21
N LEU A 54 7.86 10.89 17.16
CA LEU A 54 7.80 12.32 16.96
C LEU A 54 6.43 12.91 17.36
N ARG A 55 6.37 14.24 17.33
CA ARG A 55 5.12 14.98 17.55
C ARG A 55 4.20 14.83 16.32
N PRO A 56 2.86 14.92 16.49
CA PRO A 56 1.93 14.77 15.37
C PRO A 56 2.25 15.67 14.18
N ARG A 57 2.70 16.90 14.42
CA ARG A 57 3.09 17.85 13.36
C ARG A 57 4.26 17.34 12.52
N ALA A 58 5.29 16.79 13.18
CA ALA A 58 6.45 16.20 12.51
C ALA A 58 6.03 14.97 11.71
N ALA A 59 5.12 14.17 12.24
CA ALA A 59 4.58 13.00 11.55
C ALA A 59 3.80 13.38 10.28
N PHE A 60 2.95 14.41 10.35
CA PHE A 60 2.26 14.91 9.15
C PHE A 60 3.21 15.56 8.14
N ALA A 61 4.23 16.29 8.59
CA ALA A 61 5.25 16.85 7.71
C ALA A 61 6.04 15.75 7.01
N ALA A 62 6.43 14.68 7.71
CA ALA A 62 7.09 13.52 7.14
C ALA A 62 6.19 12.82 6.12
N PHE A 63 4.90 12.63 6.42
CA PHE A 63 3.94 12.07 5.49
C PHE A 63 3.85 12.89 4.20
N ALA A 64 3.66 14.21 4.31
CA ALA A 64 3.59 15.11 3.16
C ALA A 64 4.90 15.07 2.34
N SER A 65 6.05 15.13 3.01
CA SER A 65 7.37 15.01 2.36
C SER A 65 7.54 13.68 1.62
N THR A 66 7.09 12.57 2.22
CA THR A 66 7.12 11.25 1.59
C THR A 66 6.34 11.25 0.29
N ILE A 67 5.13 11.81 0.27
CA ILE A 67 4.29 11.85 -0.93
C ILE A 67 4.90 12.75 -2.00
N LEU A 68 5.38 13.94 -1.63
CA LEU A 68 6.02 14.86 -2.58
C LEU A 68 7.28 14.25 -3.20
N LEU A 69 8.13 13.60 -2.39
CA LEU A 69 9.31 12.88 -2.88
C LEU A 69 8.92 11.71 -3.78
N ALA A 70 7.88 10.95 -3.44
CA ALA A 70 7.41 9.85 -4.27
C ALA A 70 6.90 10.33 -5.62
N ILE A 71 6.21 11.49 -5.69
CA ILE A 71 5.81 12.13 -6.95
C ILE A 71 7.06 12.55 -7.76
N ALA A 72 8.00 13.22 -7.11
CA ALA A 72 9.17 13.78 -7.77
C ALA A 72 10.08 12.70 -8.37
N VAL A 73 10.23 11.54 -7.71
CA VAL A 73 11.17 10.49 -8.12
C VAL A 73 10.49 9.40 -8.93
N GLY A 74 9.27 8.99 -8.55
CA GLY A 74 8.58 7.83 -9.15
C GLY A 74 7.26 8.16 -9.84
N GLY A 75 6.88 9.44 -9.87
CA GLY A 75 5.63 9.88 -10.49
C GLY A 75 4.37 9.52 -9.69
N PHE A 76 3.21 9.82 -10.28
CA PHE A 76 1.91 9.65 -9.61
C PHE A 76 1.57 8.20 -9.25
N ALA A 77 1.99 7.23 -10.06
CA ALA A 77 1.73 5.81 -9.80
C ALA A 77 2.43 5.34 -8.51
N THR A 78 3.71 5.70 -8.35
CA THR A 78 4.47 5.41 -7.13
C THR A 78 3.91 6.16 -5.93
N ALA A 79 3.55 7.44 -6.12
CA ALA A 79 2.97 8.25 -5.06
C ALA A 79 1.65 7.67 -4.54
N GLY A 80 0.77 7.18 -5.41
CA GLY A 80 -0.50 6.56 -5.01
C GLY A 80 -0.30 5.30 -4.15
N ARG A 81 0.65 4.45 -4.51
CA ARG A 81 0.98 3.25 -3.72
C ARG A 81 1.65 3.62 -2.39
N THR A 82 2.62 4.54 -2.44
CA THR A 82 3.30 5.05 -1.24
C THR A 82 2.33 5.76 -0.31
N PHE A 83 1.37 6.52 -0.83
CA PHE A 83 0.33 7.20 -0.06
C PHE A 83 -0.46 6.21 0.81
N GLN A 84 -0.95 5.12 0.22
CA GLN A 84 -1.70 4.10 0.95
C GLN A 84 -0.87 3.51 2.10
N ALA A 85 0.36 3.07 1.82
CA ALA A 85 1.24 2.49 2.82
C ALA A 85 1.65 3.49 3.90
N ALA A 86 1.99 4.72 3.51
CA ALA A 86 2.37 5.79 4.41
C ALA A 86 1.21 6.20 5.34
N LEU A 87 -0.01 6.29 4.82
CA LEU A 87 -1.21 6.61 5.60
C LEU A 87 -1.50 5.51 6.64
N VAL A 88 -1.43 4.24 6.24
CA VAL A 88 -1.56 3.11 7.15
C VAL A 88 -0.49 3.17 8.24
N GLY A 89 0.77 3.37 7.87
CA GLY A 89 1.87 3.49 8.82
C GLY A 89 1.64 4.61 9.83
N LEU A 90 1.27 5.80 9.36
CA LEU A 90 0.99 6.95 10.22
C LEU A 90 -0.11 6.64 11.23
N ILE A 91 -1.24 6.07 10.79
CA ILE A 91 -2.38 5.77 11.66
C ILE A 91 -2.02 4.68 12.67
N ILE A 92 -1.37 3.60 12.22
CA ILE A 92 -0.97 2.49 13.11
C ILE A 92 0.02 2.97 14.17
N GLY A 93 0.99 3.81 13.81
CA GLY A 93 1.91 4.39 14.78
C GLY A 93 1.19 5.25 15.83
N PHE A 94 0.20 6.06 15.45
CA PHE A 94 -0.61 6.82 16.41
C PHE A 94 -1.46 5.92 17.30
N LEU A 95 -2.06 4.86 16.75
CA LEU A 95 -2.83 3.90 17.54
C LEU A 95 -1.95 3.13 18.53
N HIS A 96 -0.76 2.72 18.08
CA HIS A 96 0.22 2.06 18.94
C HIS A 96 0.70 2.99 20.08
N LYS A 97 0.99 4.25 19.76
CA LYS A 97 1.36 5.28 20.76
C LYS A 97 0.27 5.45 21.83
N LYS A 98 -1.00 5.34 21.45
CA LYS A 98 -2.15 5.40 22.37
C LYS A 98 -2.44 4.07 23.07
N ARG A 99 -1.59 3.05 22.90
CA ARG A 99 -1.81 1.68 23.41
C ARG A 99 -3.20 1.14 23.04
N ALA A 100 -3.67 1.45 21.84
CA ALA A 100 -4.98 1.02 21.37
C ALA A 100 -5.08 -0.52 21.34
N SER A 101 -6.22 -1.05 21.77
CA SER A 101 -6.52 -2.47 21.68
C SER A 101 -6.64 -2.94 20.21
N TRP A 102 -6.83 -4.24 19.99
CA TRP A 102 -7.01 -4.77 18.63
C TRP A 102 -8.30 -4.28 17.95
N LEU A 103 -9.33 -3.98 18.72
CA LEU A 103 -10.65 -3.56 18.19
C LEU A 103 -10.56 -2.26 17.36
N PRO A 104 -10.00 -1.12 17.85
CA PRO A 104 -9.85 0.07 17.02
C PRO A 104 -8.88 -0.12 15.85
N VAL A 105 -7.89 -1.00 15.98
CA VAL A 105 -6.96 -1.30 14.88
C VAL A 105 -7.68 -2.06 13.76
N SER A 106 -8.47 -3.07 14.09
CA SER A 106 -9.28 -3.80 13.09
C SER A 106 -10.36 -2.90 12.47
N GLY A 107 -10.97 -2.00 13.26
CA GLY A 107 -11.90 -1.00 12.75
C GLY A 107 -11.26 -0.06 11.72
N VAL A 108 -10.05 0.42 11.99
CA VAL A 108 -9.28 1.24 11.04
C VAL A 108 -8.90 0.43 9.80
N ALA A 109 -8.47 -0.83 9.95
CA ALA A 109 -8.15 -1.70 8.82
C ALA A 109 -9.35 -1.89 7.91
N ALA A 110 -10.51 -2.21 8.48
CA ALA A 110 -11.76 -2.38 7.75
C ALA A 110 -12.20 -1.07 7.09
N GLY A 111 -12.18 0.05 7.81
CA GLY A 111 -12.56 1.37 7.29
C GLY A 111 -11.68 1.82 6.12
N LEU A 112 -10.36 1.77 6.27
CA LEU A 112 -9.44 2.11 5.20
C LEU A 112 -9.56 1.15 4.01
N GLY A 113 -9.71 -0.15 4.27
CA GLY A 113 -9.91 -1.17 3.25
C GLY A 113 -11.19 -0.93 2.44
N LEU A 114 -12.29 -0.61 3.12
CA LEU A 114 -13.55 -0.26 2.47
C LEU A 114 -13.44 1.03 1.64
N VAL A 115 -12.91 2.10 2.21
CA VAL A 115 -12.73 3.38 1.49
C VAL A 115 -11.86 3.19 0.25
N TRP A 116 -10.74 2.45 0.37
CA TRP A 116 -9.84 2.20 -0.75
C TRP A 116 -10.44 1.23 -1.77
N GLY A 117 -11.11 0.17 -1.30
CA GLY A 117 -11.76 -0.83 -2.15
C GLY A 117 -12.91 -0.23 -2.95
N VAL A 118 -13.85 0.43 -2.26
CA VAL A 118 -15.00 1.08 -2.88
C VAL A 118 -14.55 2.24 -3.77
N GLY A 119 -13.60 3.06 -3.32
CA GLY A 119 -13.05 4.17 -4.12
C GLY A 119 -12.41 3.67 -5.42
N THR A 120 -11.64 2.59 -5.38
CA THR A 120 -11.06 1.97 -6.59
C THR A 120 -12.16 1.39 -7.49
N GLY A 121 -13.17 0.73 -6.92
CA GLY A 121 -14.32 0.21 -7.66
C GLY A 121 -15.10 1.30 -8.38
N ILE A 122 -15.40 2.40 -7.69
CA ILE A 122 -16.08 3.56 -8.29
C ILE A 122 -15.22 4.20 -9.39
N ALA A 123 -13.90 4.36 -9.15
CA ALA A 123 -12.99 4.90 -10.17
C ALA A 123 -12.97 4.04 -11.43
N PHE A 124 -12.95 2.72 -11.30
CA PHE A 124 -13.00 1.78 -12.43
C PHE A 124 -14.37 1.77 -13.12
N TRP A 125 -15.43 2.08 -12.38
CA TRP A 125 -16.76 2.16 -12.96
C TRP A 125 -16.94 3.44 -13.79
N ILE A 126 -16.42 4.57 -13.30
CA ILE A 126 -16.52 5.88 -13.99
C ILE A 126 -15.51 5.97 -15.13
N LEU A 127 -14.28 5.50 -14.92
CA LEU A 127 -13.16 5.64 -15.84
C LEU A 127 -12.90 4.31 -16.57
N SER A 128 -13.63 4.09 -17.69
CA SER A 128 -13.52 2.87 -18.50
C SER A 128 -12.08 2.58 -18.95
N ASP A 129 -11.32 3.62 -19.31
CA ASP A 129 -9.95 3.48 -19.79
C ASP A 129 -9.00 2.99 -18.68
N LEU A 130 -9.18 3.48 -17.44
CA LEU A 130 -8.43 2.96 -16.29
C LEU A 130 -8.80 1.52 -15.98
N ARG A 131 -10.06 1.14 -16.16
CA ARG A 131 -10.52 -0.22 -15.99
C ARG A 131 -9.86 -1.15 -17.00
N THR A 132 -9.90 -0.83 -18.28
CA THR A 132 -9.28 -1.65 -19.33
C THR A 132 -7.78 -1.82 -19.10
N LEU A 133 -7.05 -0.73 -18.86
CA LEU A 133 -5.63 -0.77 -18.53
C LEU A 133 -5.33 -1.59 -17.28
N GLY A 134 -6.16 -1.46 -16.24
CA GLY A 134 -6.01 -2.22 -15.00
C GLY A 134 -6.24 -3.71 -15.19
N LEU A 135 -7.31 -4.11 -15.89
CA LEU A 135 -7.63 -5.50 -16.18
C LEU A 135 -6.60 -6.14 -17.11
N GLU A 136 -6.17 -5.44 -18.17
CA GLU A 136 -5.10 -5.90 -19.03
C GLU A 136 -3.77 -6.11 -18.28
N SER A 137 -3.44 -5.22 -17.34
CA SER A 137 -2.24 -5.38 -16.50
C SER A 137 -2.31 -6.64 -15.64
N ILE A 138 -3.48 -6.94 -15.08
CA ILE A 138 -3.71 -8.16 -14.29
C ILE A 138 -3.57 -9.40 -15.19
N GLN A 139 -4.21 -9.40 -16.36
CA GLN A 139 -4.11 -10.50 -17.31
C GLN A 139 -2.66 -10.75 -17.76
N LYS A 140 -1.94 -9.69 -18.17
CA LYS A 140 -0.52 -9.80 -18.57
C LYS A 140 0.37 -10.36 -17.46
N THR A 141 0.09 -9.98 -16.21
CA THR A 141 0.83 -10.49 -15.04
C THR A 141 0.52 -11.98 -14.83
N LEU A 142 -0.75 -12.38 -14.93
CA LEU A 142 -1.19 -13.76 -14.80
C LEU A 142 -0.61 -14.63 -15.93
N ASP A 143 -0.70 -14.18 -17.17
CA ASP A 143 -0.16 -14.89 -18.33
C ASP A 143 1.37 -15.07 -18.23
N GLY A 144 2.07 -14.04 -17.76
CA GLY A 144 3.50 -14.14 -17.48
C GLY A 144 3.82 -15.19 -16.42
N PHE A 145 3.04 -15.24 -15.35
CA PHE A 145 3.19 -16.23 -14.29
C PHE A 145 2.83 -17.65 -14.78
N LEU A 146 1.75 -17.81 -15.52
CA LEU A 146 1.33 -19.10 -16.09
C LEU A 146 2.32 -19.63 -17.11
N LYS A 147 2.96 -18.76 -17.91
CA LYS A 147 4.07 -19.15 -18.79
C LYS A 147 5.28 -19.70 -18.03
N LEU A 148 5.61 -19.10 -16.89
CA LEU A 148 6.71 -19.61 -16.04
C LEU A 148 6.38 -21.02 -15.50
N ILE A 149 5.15 -21.22 -15.05
CA ILE A 149 4.70 -22.51 -14.52
C ILE A 149 4.55 -23.54 -15.65
N GLY A 150 4.06 -23.13 -16.82
CA GLY A 150 3.88 -24.01 -18.00
C GLY A 150 5.17 -24.68 -18.48
N ASN A 151 6.33 -24.12 -18.11
CA ASN A 151 7.64 -24.76 -18.36
C ASN A 151 7.94 -25.94 -17.41
N ILE A 152 7.10 -26.17 -16.38
CA ILE A 152 7.28 -27.27 -15.43
C ILE A 152 6.55 -28.50 -15.99
N PRO A 153 7.19 -29.68 -16.07
CA PRO A 153 6.53 -30.92 -16.50
C PRO A 153 5.25 -31.19 -15.68
N HIS A 154 4.19 -31.61 -16.33
CA HIS A 154 2.87 -31.95 -15.72
C HIS A 154 2.04 -30.76 -15.19
N SER A 155 2.37 -29.52 -15.54
CA SER A 155 1.65 -28.32 -15.09
C SER A 155 0.43 -27.93 -15.92
N GLY A 156 0.12 -28.63 -17.02
CA GLY A 156 -0.94 -28.25 -17.97
C GLY A 156 -2.29 -27.99 -17.31
N GLY A 157 -2.76 -28.88 -16.45
CA GLY A 157 -4.04 -28.67 -15.74
C GLY A 157 -4.04 -27.46 -14.79
N PHE A 158 -2.89 -27.08 -14.24
CA PHE A 158 -2.75 -25.89 -13.42
C PHE A 158 -2.79 -24.60 -14.26
N VAL A 159 -2.19 -24.65 -15.45
CA VAL A 159 -2.21 -23.53 -16.40
C VAL A 159 -3.64 -23.27 -16.91
N ASP A 160 -4.37 -24.32 -17.27
CA ASP A 160 -5.77 -24.21 -17.73
C ASP A 160 -6.69 -23.67 -16.62
N ALA A 161 -6.55 -24.17 -15.39
CA ALA A 161 -7.27 -23.64 -14.23
C ALA A 161 -6.91 -22.17 -13.96
N GLY A 162 -5.64 -21.79 -14.14
CA GLY A 162 -5.17 -20.41 -14.01
C GLY A 162 -5.80 -19.47 -15.03
N HIS A 163 -5.93 -19.87 -16.28
CA HIS A 163 -6.62 -19.08 -17.32
C HIS A 163 -8.12 -18.93 -17.01
N GLN A 164 -8.80 -19.99 -16.56
CA GLN A 164 -10.20 -19.92 -16.16
C GLN A 164 -10.41 -18.98 -14.98
N LEU A 165 -9.55 -19.07 -13.97
CA LEU A 165 -9.57 -18.13 -12.83
C LEU A 165 -9.34 -16.70 -13.30
N GLY A 166 -8.41 -16.47 -14.23
CA GLY A 166 -8.12 -15.15 -14.79
C GLY A 166 -9.33 -14.55 -15.50
N GLN A 167 -10.02 -15.32 -16.32
CA GLN A 167 -11.25 -14.88 -16.97
C GLN A 167 -12.35 -14.57 -15.96
N TRP A 168 -12.56 -15.44 -14.98
CA TRP A 168 -13.51 -15.20 -13.91
C TRP A 168 -13.19 -13.93 -13.10
N PHE A 169 -11.93 -13.64 -12.84
CA PHE A 169 -11.49 -12.39 -12.20
C PHE A 169 -11.85 -11.15 -13.05
N VAL A 170 -11.73 -11.24 -14.36
CA VAL A 170 -12.07 -10.14 -15.28
C VAL A 170 -13.58 -9.94 -15.34
N ASP A 171 -14.37 -11.00 -15.40
CA ASP A 171 -15.83 -10.92 -15.49
C ASP A 171 -16.45 -10.37 -14.20
N TRP A 172 -15.88 -10.73 -13.06
CA TRP A 172 -16.36 -10.34 -11.73
C TRP A 172 -15.48 -9.26 -11.08
N TRP A 173 -14.79 -8.42 -11.87
CA TRP A 173 -13.85 -7.39 -11.38
C TRP A 173 -14.44 -6.48 -10.32
N TRP A 174 -15.70 -6.12 -10.40
CA TRP A 174 -16.44 -5.23 -9.51
C TRP A 174 -16.61 -5.80 -8.09
N ILE A 175 -16.52 -7.11 -7.92
CA ILE A 175 -16.49 -7.79 -6.63
C ILE A 175 -15.05 -7.95 -6.14
N TRP A 176 -14.16 -8.46 -7.03
CA TRP A 176 -12.82 -8.85 -6.63
C TRP A 176 -11.90 -7.67 -6.33
N ILE A 177 -12.01 -6.57 -7.06
CA ILE A 177 -11.17 -5.40 -6.81
C ILE A 177 -11.40 -4.84 -5.40
N PRO A 178 -12.64 -4.57 -4.94
CA PRO A 178 -12.87 -4.16 -3.57
C PRO A 178 -12.40 -5.17 -2.53
N ILE A 179 -12.65 -6.47 -2.74
CA ILE A 179 -12.26 -7.52 -1.80
C ILE A 179 -10.73 -7.62 -1.68
N THR A 180 -10.01 -7.68 -2.80
CA THR A 180 -8.55 -7.78 -2.78
C THR A 180 -7.90 -6.54 -2.16
N ARG A 181 -8.47 -5.36 -2.37
CA ARG A 181 -8.02 -4.12 -1.70
C ARG A 181 -8.27 -4.15 -0.20
N LEU A 182 -9.43 -4.61 0.23
CA LEU A 182 -9.75 -4.76 1.65
C LEU A 182 -8.80 -5.74 2.33
N VAL A 183 -8.59 -6.91 1.74
CA VAL A 183 -7.66 -7.93 2.25
C VAL A 183 -6.22 -7.40 2.29
N GLY A 184 -5.78 -6.72 1.22
CA GLY A 184 -4.45 -6.13 1.15
C GLY A 184 -4.20 -5.06 2.23
N VAL A 185 -5.18 -4.18 2.47
CA VAL A 185 -5.09 -3.16 3.54
C VAL A 185 -5.12 -3.82 4.91
N ALA A 186 -5.99 -4.80 5.13
CA ALA A 186 -6.05 -5.53 6.39
C ALA A 186 -4.71 -6.21 6.70
N PHE A 187 -4.12 -6.89 5.71
CA PHE A 187 -2.79 -7.51 5.83
C PHE A 187 -1.72 -6.46 6.15
N LEU A 188 -1.71 -5.34 5.45
CA LEU A 188 -0.75 -4.26 5.68
C LEU A 188 -0.84 -3.71 7.12
N VAL A 189 -2.06 -3.49 7.61
CA VAL A 189 -2.32 -3.01 8.97
C VAL A 189 -1.83 -4.01 10.01
N LEU A 190 -2.16 -5.29 9.84
CA LEU A 190 -1.77 -6.36 10.77
C LEU A 190 -0.26 -6.55 10.78
N ALA A 191 0.37 -6.61 9.61
CA ALA A 191 1.82 -6.75 9.47
C ALA A 191 2.57 -5.55 10.04
N ALA A 192 2.13 -4.32 9.74
CA ALA A 192 2.74 -3.11 10.30
C ALA A 192 2.64 -3.08 11.83
N ARG A 193 1.51 -3.53 12.39
CA ARG A 193 1.34 -3.60 13.85
C ARG A 193 2.22 -4.68 14.50
N TRP A 194 2.41 -5.79 13.82
CA TRP A 194 3.25 -6.89 14.33
C TRP A 194 4.73 -6.52 14.37
N LEU A 195 5.17 -5.66 13.43
CA LEU A 195 6.56 -5.20 13.35
C LEU A 195 6.90 -4.04 14.31
N LEU A 196 5.90 -3.40 14.95
CA LEU A 196 6.06 -2.31 15.92
C LEU A 196 6.00 -2.80 17.36
#